data_a89c48535695ea371f26160de1ebbe81
#
_entry.id   a89c48535695ea371f26160de1ebbe81
#
_cell.length_a   1.000
_cell.length_b   1.000
_cell.length_c   1.000
_cell.angle_alpha   90.00
_cell.angle_beta   90.00
_cell.angle_gamma   90.00
#
_symmetry.space_group_name_H-M   'P 1'
#
loop_
_entity.id
_entity.type
_entity.pdbx_description
1 polymer ?
#
loop_
_entity_poly.entity_id
_entity_poly.type
_entity_poly.pdbx_seq_one_letter_code
_entity_poly.pdbx_strand_id
1 'polypeptide(L)'
;MNKSLLPLFALTLAFLAFGCRNQPKSAADAHIQVVMKKYTIEPAIIHVKANQVTELEISSADVQHGFDVPGLGIKEPVRSGQPAIVTLKNPPKGEYKVVCGIICGPHHEDMAAKLVVE
;
A
#
# COMPACT_ATOMS: atom_id res chain seq x y z
N MET A 1 78.13 8.45 2.08
CA MET A 1 77.12 9.06 1.19
C MET A 1 75.99 8.04 1.00
N ASN A 2 74.98 8.06 1.81
CA ASN A 2 73.84 7.16 1.65
C ASN A 2 72.57 8.03 1.66
N LYS A 3 71.96 8.13 0.55
CA LYS A 3 70.67 8.79 0.37
C LYS A 3 69.57 7.79 0.71
N SER A 4 69.03 7.90 1.90
CA SER A 4 67.85 7.13 2.31
C SER A 4 66.60 7.78 1.68
N LEU A 5 66.00 7.10 0.73
CA LEU A 5 64.69 7.44 0.19
C LEU A 5 63.61 6.84 1.16
N LEU A 6 62.84 7.70 1.82
CA LEU A 6 61.63 7.29 2.52
C LEU A 6 60.50 7.13 1.49
N PRO A 7 59.78 6.03 1.52
CA PRO A 7 58.55 5.94 0.74
C PRO A 7 57.41 6.67 1.46
N LEU A 8 56.79 7.63 0.76
CA LEU A 8 55.53 8.21 1.18
C LEU A 8 54.44 7.15 1.16
N PHE A 9 53.94 6.84 2.32
CA PHE A 9 52.68 6.09 2.44
C PHE A 9 51.52 7.02 2.08
N ALA A 10 51.00 6.87 0.87
CA ALA A 10 49.75 7.51 0.47
C ALA A 10 48.60 6.78 1.12
N LEU A 11 48.05 7.41 2.16
CA LEU A 11 46.82 6.98 2.84
C LEU A 11 45.62 7.26 1.93
N THR A 12 45.21 6.29 1.15
CA THR A 12 44.01 6.37 0.36
C THR A 12 42.82 6.24 1.28
N LEU A 13 42.16 7.39 1.54
CA LEU A 13 40.90 7.47 2.25
C LEU A 13 39.79 6.93 1.33
N ALA A 14 39.37 5.69 1.57
CA ALA A 14 38.25 5.10 0.87
C ALA A 14 36.95 5.79 1.36
N PHE A 15 36.43 6.70 0.53
CA PHE A 15 35.09 7.24 0.70
C PHE A 15 34.08 6.10 0.48
N LEU A 16 33.56 5.55 1.56
CA LEU A 16 32.36 4.72 1.53
C LEU A 16 31.18 5.60 1.11
N ALA A 17 30.91 5.63 -0.18
CA ALA A 17 29.68 6.21 -0.69
C ALA A 17 28.51 5.38 -0.16
N PHE A 18 27.84 5.88 0.88
CA PHE A 18 26.53 5.42 1.29
C PHE A 18 25.58 5.71 0.12
N GLY A 19 25.42 4.74 -0.75
CA GLY A 19 24.43 4.78 -1.79
C GLY A 19 23.05 4.87 -1.16
N CYS A 20 22.40 6.03 -1.27
CA CYS A 20 20.97 6.14 -1.05
C CYS A 20 20.31 5.09 -1.94
N ARG A 21 19.80 4.01 -1.34
CA ARG A 21 18.89 3.10 -2.01
C ARG A 21 17.65 3.92 -2.35
N ASN A 22 17.56 4.36 -3.59
CA ASN A 22 16.30 4.77 -4.17
C ASN A 22 15.38 3.54 -4.14
N GLN A 23 14.55 3.45 -3.12
CA GLN A 23 13.40 2.56 -3.19
C GLN A 23 12.57 3.02 -4.39
N PRO A 24 12.13 2.09 -5.26
CA PRO A 24 11.25 2.48 -6.35
C PRO A 24 10.01 3.11 -5.73
N LYS A 25 9.87 4.42 -5.92
CA LYS A 25 8.67 5.15 -5.57
C LYS A 25 7.55 4.49 -6.36
N SER A 26 6.56 3.92 -5.65
CA SER A 26 5.38 3.37 -6.28
C SER A 26 4.86 4.38 -7.31
N ALA A 27 4.49 3.90 -8.49
CA ALA A 27 4.03 4.76 -9.60
C ALA A 27 2.62 5.32 -9.36
N ALA A 28 2.05 5.16 -8.16
CA ALA A 28 0.75 5.67 -7.79
C ALA A 28 0.82 7.15 -7.43
N ASP A 29 -0.18 7.91 -7.88
CA ASP A 29 -0.33 9.33 -7.60
C ASP A 29 -0.81 9.59 -6.17
N ALA A 30 -1.56 8.63 -5.61
CA ALA A 30 -2.10 8.69 -4.26
C ALA A 30 -2.05 7.33 -3.55
N HIS A 31 -1.91 7.37 -2.23
CA HIS A 31 -1.92 6.20 -1.36
C HIS A 31 -2.95 6.40 -0.26
N ILE A 32 -3.82 5.41 -0.06
CA ILE A 32 -4.86 5.43 0.95
C ILE A 32 -4.76 4.15 1.78
N GLN A 33 -4.77 4.31 3.09
CA GLN A 33 -4.83 3.18 4.01
C GLN A 33 -6.27 2.86 4.36
N VAL A 34 -6.60 1.57 4.30
CA VAL A 34 -7.91 1.04 4.68
C VAL A 34 -7.70 -0.03 5.74
N VAL A 35 -8.45 0.05 6.82
CA VAL A 35 -8.41 -0.94 7.91
C VAL A 35 -9.73 -1.66 7.99
N MET A 36 -9.68 -2.98 7.95
CA MET A 36 -10.82 -3.86 8.14
C MET A 36 -10.75 -4.52 9.51
N LYS A 37 -11.83 -4.51 10.23
CA LYS A 37 -12.00 -5.21 11.52
C LYS A 37 -13.47 -5.60 11.68
N LYS A 38 -13.78 -6.53 12.55
CA LYS A 38 -15.17 -6.94 12.83
C LYS A 38 -15.94 -5.77 13.47
N TYR A 39 -16.89 -5.17 12.85
CA TYR A 39 -17.50 -5.39 11.54
C TYR A 39 -17.53 -4.05 10.79
N THR A 40 -16.39 -3.44 10.63
CA THR A 40 -16.23 -2.12 10.02
C THR A 40 -15.13 -2.12 8.95
N ILE A 41 -15.26 -1.22 8.00
CA ILE A 41 -14.24 -0.84 7.04
C ILE A 41 -13.96 0.65 7.25
N GLU A 42 -12.73 1.00 7.53
CA GLU A 42 -12.33 2.38 7.83
C GLU A 42 -11.26 2.88 6.84
N PRO A 43 -11.47 4.04 6.20
CA PRO A 43 -12.61 4.95 6.35
C PRO A 43 -13.90 4.38 5.76
N ALA A 44 -15.05 4.78 6.31
CA ALA A 44 -16.37 4.33 5.80
C ALA A 44 -16.68 4.87 4.40
N ILE A 45 -16.05 5.97 4.01
CA ILE A 45 -16.10 6.54 2.67
C ILE A 45 -14.66 6.74 2.20
N ILE A 46 -14.32 6.07 1.10
CA ILE A 46 -13.00 6.12 0.47
C ILE A 46 -13.13 7.01 -0.76
N HIS A 47 -12.46 8.16 -0.75
CA HIS A 47 -12.46 9.08 -1.89
C HIS A 47 -11.24 8.87 -2.77
N VAL A 48 -11.45 8.65 -4.06
CA VAL A 48 -10.39 8.55 -5.07
C VAL A 48 -10.71 9.43 -6.28
N LYS A 49 -9.69 9.82 -7.02
CA LYS A 49 -9.86 10.63 -8.24
C LYS A 49 -9.84 9.75 -9.48
N ALA A 50 -10.77 10.02 -10.41
CA ALA A 50 -10.94 9.25 -11.63
C ALA A 50 -9.73 9.30 -12.58
N ASN A 51 -8.97 10.40 -12.55
CA ASN A 51 -7.83 10.65 -13.45
C ASN A 51 -6.47 10.35 -12.80
N GLN A 52 -6.47 9.60 -11.72
CA GLN A 52 -5.27 9.23 -10.97
C GLN A 52 -5.12 7.72 -10.85
N VAL A 53 -3.88 7.31 -10.61
CA VAL A 53 -3.57 5.97 -10.12
C VAL A 53 -3.52 6.04 -8.59
N THR A 54 -4.44 5.35 -7.93
CA THR A 54 -4.51 5.29 -6.47
C THR A 54 -4.20 3.89 -5.99
N GLU A 55 -3.31 3.79 -5.03
CA GLU A 55 -2.99 2.53 -4.34
C GLU A 55 -3.68 2.50 -2.99
N LEU A 56 -4.52 1.49 -2.79
CA LEU A 56 -5.15 1.21 -1.51
C LEU A 56 -4.33 0.14 -0.79
N GLU A 57 -3.79 0.47 0.37
CA GLU A 57 -3.17 -0.49 1.27
C GLU A 57 -4.20 -0.92 2.31
N ILE A 58 -4.64 -2.18 2.22
CA ILE A 58 -5.74 -2.70 3.02
C ILE A 58 -5.19 -3.68 4.04
N SER A 59 -5.42 -3.40 5.30
CA SER A 59 -4.98 -4.24 6.42
C SER A 59 -6.16 -4.78 7.21
N SER A 60 -5.95 -5.91 7.87
CA SER A 60 -6.87 -6.46 8.86
C SER A 60 -6.32 -6.26 10.26
N ALA A 61 -7.16 -5.74 11.16
CA ALA A 61 -6.82 -5.57 12.57
C ALA A 61 -7.15 -6.81 13.44
N ASP A 62 -7.82 -7.81 12.87
CA ASP A 62 -8.25 -9.01 13.63
C ASP A 62 -8.16 -10.30 12.80
N VAL A 63 -9.19 -10.68 12.08
CA VAL A 63 -9.28 -11.91 11.30
C VAL A 63 -9.13 -11.64 9.80
N GLN A 64 -9.12 -12.70 9.00
CA GLN A 64 -9.16 -12.54 7.55
C GLN A 64 -10.49 -11.92 7.11
N HIS A 65 -10.40 -10.96 6.20
CA HIS A 65 -11.52 -10.30 5.52
C HIS A 65 -11.36 -10.42 4.00
N GLY A 66 -12.35 -9.96 3.26
CA GLY A 66 -12.26 -9.76 1.81
C GLY A 66 -12.64 -8.32 1.48
N PHE A 67 -11.80 -7.62 0.75
CA PHE A 67 -12.10 -6.29 0.24
C PHE A 67 -12.68 -6.44 -1.16
N ASP A 68 -14.00 -6.44 -1.24
CA ASP A 68 -14.71 -6.62 -2.49
C ASP A 68 -15.40 -5.33 -2.92
N VAL A 69 -15.18 -4.96 -4.18
CA VAL A 69 -15.91 -3.87 -4.84
C VAL A 69 -16.56 -4.45 -6.10
N PRO A 70 -17.78 -5.00 -5.99
CA PRO A 70 -18.42 -5.72 -7.10
C PRO A 70 -18.57 -4.88 -8.36
N GLY A 71 -18.88 -3.58 -8.21
CA GLY A 71 -19.03 -2.67 -9.35
C GLY A 71 -17.74 -2.41 -10.15
N LEU A 72 -16.59 -2.76 -9.61
CA LEU A 72 -15.29 -2.69 -10.26
C LEU A 72 -14.65 -4.07 -10.49
N GLY A 73 -15.33 -5.15 -10.15
CA GLY A 73 -14.81 -6.52 -10.27
C GLY A 73 -13.64 -6.84 -9.34
N ILE A 74 -13.50 -6.09 -8.25
CA ILE A 74 -12.42 -6.28 -7.28
C ILE A 74 -12.84 -7.30 -6.23
N LYS A 75 -11.97 -8.29 -5.98
CA LYS A 75 -12.07 -9.30 -4.93
C LYS A 75 -10.69 -9.54 -4.36
N GLU A 76 -10.38 -8.92 -3.23
CA GLU A 76 -9.06 -9.01 -2.64
C GLU A 76 -9.11 -9.60 -1.23
N PRO A 77 -8.52 -10.78 -1.00
CA PRO A 77 -8.38 -11.35 0.33
C PRO A 77 -7.42 -10.51 1.18
N VAL A 78 -7.83 -10.17 2.40
CA VAL A 78 -7.03 -9.39 3.35
C VAL A 78 -6.74 -10.26 4.58
N ARG A 79 -5.51 -10.77 4.66
CA ARG A 79 -5.08 -11.63 5.77
C ARG A 79 -4.59 -10.78 6.94
N SER A 80 -4.85 -11.26 8.15
CA SER A 80 -4.27 -10.66 9.36
C SER A 80 -2.74 -10.69 9.28
N GLY A 81 -2.11 -9.54 9.59
CA GLY A 81 -0.65 -9.39 9.55
C GLY A 81 -0.03 -9.31 8.16
N GLN A 82 -0.83 -9.34 7.09
CA GLN A 82 -0.36 -9.26 5.72
C GLN A 82 -1.26 -8.30 4.91
N PRO A 83 -0.89 -7.00 4.83
CA PRO A 83 -1.64 -6.03 4.05
C PRO A 83 -1.76 -6.45 2.57
N ALA A 84 -2.92 -6.16 1.99
CA ALA A 84 -3.19 -6.32 0.57
C ALA A 84 -3.09 -4.97 -0.14
N ILE A 85 -2.63 -4.97 -1.38
CA ILE A 85 -2.51 -3.78 -2.21
C ILE A 85 -3.48 -3.88 -3.38
N VAL A 86 -4.38 -2.91 -3.49
CA VAL A 86 -5.29 -2.76 -4.62
C VAL A 86 -4.93 -1.47 -5.37
N THR A 87 -4.57 -1.60 -6.63
CA THR A 87 -4.24 -0.45 -7.47
C THR A 87 -5.43 -0.10 -8.37
N LEU A 88 -5.96 1.10 -8.19
CA LEU A 88 -7.02 1.66 -9.03
C LEU A 88 -6.38 2.55 -10.10
N LYS A 89 -6.47 2.14 -11.36
CA LYS A 89 -5.94 2.91 -12.50
C LYS A 89 -7.10 3.55 -13.26
N ASN A 90 -7.20 4.88 -13.16
CA ASN A 90 -8.25 5.65 -13.84
C ASN A 90 -9.64 5.01 -13.70
N PRO A 91 -10.13 4.75 -12.48
CA PRO A 91 -11.42 4.10 -12.29
C PRO A 91 -12.54 4.99 -12.82
N PRO A 92 -13.64 4.41 -13.33
CA PRO A 92 -14.80 5.18 -13.77
C PRO A 92 -15.42 5.97 -12.61
N LYS A 93 -15.83 7.22 -12.88
CA LYS A 93 -16.54 8.05 -11.90
C LYS A 93 -17.82 7.37 -11.42
N GLY A 94 -18.12 7.49 -10.16
CA GLY A 94 -19.32 6.95 -9.55
C GLY A 94 -19.13 6.56 -8.09
N GLU A 95 -20.20 6.05 -7.51
CA GLU A 95 -20.20 5.50 -6.16
C GLU A 95 -20.28 3.97 -6.22
N TYR A 96 -19.39 3.30 -5.51
CA TYR A 96 -19.31 1.84 -5.49
C TYR A 96 -19.43 1.34 -4.07
N LYS A 97 -20.22 0.31 -3.90
CA LYS A 97 -20.32 -0.39 -2.61
C LYS A 97 -19.06 -1.22 -2.37
N VAL A 98 -18.51 -1.13 -1.18
CA VAL A 98 -17.44 -1.99 -0.68
C VAL A 98 -18.02 -2.92 0.35
N VAL A 99 -17.77 -4.20 0.22
CA VAL A 99 -18.29 -5.23 1.15
C VAL A 99 -17.17 -6.18 1.57
N CYS A 100 -17.38 -6.88 2.67
CA CYS A 100 -16.52 -7.99 3.06
C CYS A 100 -16.96 -9.25 2.28
N GLY A 101 -16.12 -9.71 1.36
CA GLY A 101 -16.40 -10.87 0.51
C GLY A 101 -16.06 -12.22 1.14
N ILE A 102 -15.45 -12.23 2.33
CA ILE A 102 -15.08 -13.45 3.07
C ILE A 102 -15.84 -13.46 4.39
N ILE A 103 -16.49 -14.55 4.72
CA ILE A 103 -17.22 -14.69 5.98
C ILE A 103 -16.25 -14.58 7.16
N CYS A 104 -16.34 -13.46 7.89
CA CYS A 104 -15.46 -13.14 9.00
C CYS A 104 -16.12 -13.26 10.37
N GLY A 105 -17.41 -13.56 10.42
CA GLY A 105 -18.19 -13.72 11.64
C GLY A 105 -19.69 -13.49 11.41
N PRO A 106 -20.52 -13.50 12.48
CA PRO A 106 -21.98 -13.46 12.37
C PRO A 106 -22.56 -12.18 11.76
N HIS A 107 -21.85 -11.04 11.85
CA HIS A 107 -22.27 -9.75 11.26
C HIS A 107 -21.46 -9.38 10.02
N HIS A 108 -20.89 -10.36 9.36
CA HIS A 108 -20.13 -10.18 8.14
C HIS A 108 -20.91 -9.42 7.04
N GLU A 109 -22.22 -9.67 6.93
CA GLU A 109 -23.08 -9.02 5.93
C GLU A 109 -23.30 -7.52 6.18
N ASP A 110 -23.14 -7.08 7.43
CA ASP A 110 -23.27 -5.66 7.81
C ASP A 110 -22.01 -4.84 7.52
N MET A 111 -20.92 -5.52 7.19
CA MET A 111 -19.62 -4.91 6.99
C MET A 111 -19.52 -4.29 5.60
N ALA A 112 -19.70 -2.98 5.54
CA ALA A 112 -19.72 -2.23 4.27
C ALA A 112 -19.08 -0.85 4.39
N ALA A 113 -18.59 -0.35 3.26
CA ALA A 113 -18.11 1.00 3.06
C ALA A 113 -18.53 1.50 1.66
N LYS A 114 -18.17 2.71 1.33
CA LYS A 114 -18.40 3.31 0.02
C LYS A 114 -17.08 3.77 -0.59
N LEU A 115 -16.86 3.44 -1.85
CA LEU A 115 -15.79 4.00 -2.66
C LEU A 115 -16.40 5.05 -3.58
N VAL A 116 -15.95 6.30 -3.46
CA VAL A 116 -16.41 7.43 -4.29
C VAL A 116 -15.29 7.80 -5.25
N VAL A 117 -15.56 7.69 -6.54
CA VAL A 117 -14.65 8.08 -7.63
C VAL A 117 -15.14 9.39 -8.23
N GLU A 118 -14.36 10.44 -8.08
CA GLU A 118 -14.69 11.81 -8.51
C GLU A 118 -13.63 12.49 -9.39
#